data_0b760445f1d15240f66039f014654a8f
#
_entry.id   0b760445f1d15240f66039f014654a8f
#
_cell.length_a   1.000
_cell.length_b   1.000
_cell.length_c   1.000
_cell.angle_alpha   90.00
_cell.angle_beta   90.00
_cell.angle_gamma   90.00
#
_symmetry.space_group_name_H-M   'P 1'
#
loop_
_entity.id
_entity.type
_entity.pdbx_description
1 polymer ?
#
loop_
_entity_poly.entity_id
_entity_poly.type
_entity_poly.pdbx_seq_one_letter_code
_entity_poly.pdbx_strand_id
1 'polypeptide(L)'
;QLVIANSFLTIIALLGAYTTFYIFFPKKSPVFLMTATFILGIAATILSITNPSAPFITTKGGIDWNVASPLSLVMFCLLLIGIGSQLYIFTNLFFQAKTRELKNTSLIISVMALGGIAGQFFRFIVFQGNSNPTFRTNIYDLTTGAVGLIFIVGLVILSFSKRKDAVIK
;
A
#
# COMPACT_ATOMS: atom_id res chain seq x y z
N GLN A 1 -4.66 -11.41 -15.35
CA GLN A 1 -3.73 -10.47 -14.70
C GLN A 1 -4.27 -9.96 -13.36
N LEU A 2 -5.54 -9.50 -13.26
CA LEU A 2 -6.13 -9.03 -11.98
C LEU A 2 -6.12 -10.11 -10.90
N VAL A 3 -6.41 -11.36 -11.23
CA VAL A 3 -6.35 -12.48 -10.26
C VAL A 3 -4.95 -12.63 -9.68
N ILE A 4 -3.91 -12.56 -10.50
CA ILE A 4 -2.53 -12.64 -10.05
C ILE A 4 -2.20 -11.46 -9.14
N ALA A 5 -2.57 -10.23 -9.53
CA ALA A 5 -2.35 -9.03 -8.73
C ALA A 5 -3.05 -9.14 -7.35
N ASN A 6 -4.29 -9.62 -7.30
CA ASN A 6 -5.03 -9.83 -6.07
C ASN A 6 -4.40 -10.92 -5.18
N SER A 7 -3.85 -11.98 -5.78
CA SER A 7 -3.13 -13.00 -5.02
C SER A 7 -1.89 -12.43 -4.35
N PHE A 8 -1.09 -11.65 -5.07
CA PHE A 8 0.07 -10.95 -4.48
C PHE A 8 -0.34 -9.96 -3.39
N LEU A 9 -1.38 -9.17 -3.61
CA LEU A 9 -1.90 -8.23 -2.62
C LEU A 9 -2.36 -8.95 -1.35
N THR A 10 -3.03 -10.10 -1.50
CA THR A 10 -3.46 -10.94 -0.38
C THR A 10 -2.26 -11.47 0.41
N ILE A 11 -1.23 -11.95 -0.26
CA ILE A 11 0.00 -12.43 0.39
C ILE A 11 0.67 -11.29 1.16
N ILE A 12 0.80 -10.11 0.57
CA ILE A 12 1.38 -8.93 1.24
C ILE A 12 0.56 -8.54 2.47
N ALA A 13 -0.76 -8.55 2.37
CA ALA A 13 -1.65 -8.25 3.48
C ALA A 13 -1.53 -9.28 4.61
N LEU A 14 -1.46 -10.58 4.29
CA LEU A 14 -1.27 -11.66 5.27
C LEU A 14 0.07 -11.54 5.99
N LEU A 15 1.16 -11.29 5.24
CA LEU A 15 2.48 -11.10 5.83
C LEU A 15 2.52 -9.86 6.73
N GLY A 16 1.91 -8.75 6.30
CA GLY A 16 1.80 -7.53 7.10
C GLY A 16 1.02 -7.75 8.39
N ALA A 17 -0.14 -8.40 8.31
CA ALA A 17 -0.95 -8.75 9.47
C ALA A 17 -0.18 -9.65 10.45
N TYR A 18 0.42 -10.73 9.96
CA TYR A 18 1.21 -11.65 10.78
C TYR A 18 2.37 -10.93 11.49
N THR A 19 3.16 -10.16 10.74
CA THR A 19 4.32 -9.43 11.27
C THR A 19 3.91 -8.45 12.37
N THR A 20 2.81 -7.72 12.17
CA THR A 20 2.31 -6.78 13.16
C THR A 20 1.92 -7.48 14.45
N PHE A 21 1.19 -8.60 14.36
CA PHE A 21 0.83 -9.37 15.54
C PHE A 21 2.04 -9.98 16.24
N TYR A 22 2.98 -10.54 15.50
CA TYR A 22 4.20 -11.13 16.05
C TYR A 22 5.04 -10.11 16.83
N ILE A 23 5.15 -8.88 16.34
CA ILE A 23 6.00 -7.85 16.96
C ILE A 23 5.28 -7.19 18.15
N PHE A 24 4.02 -6.77 17.98
CA PHE A 24 3.34 -5.90 18.95
C PHE A 24 2.35 -6.62 19.86
N PHE A 25 1.87 -7.78 19.44
CA PHE A 25 0.88 -8.55 20.20
C PHE A 25 1.28 -10.01 20.36
N PRO A 26 2.50 -10.32 20.85
CA PRO A 26 3.02 -11.70 20.87
C PRO A 26 2.16 -12.68 21.70
N LYS A 27 1.33 -12.14 22.61
CA LYS A 27 0.40 -12.94 23.43
C LYS A 27 -0.98 -13.14 22.80
N LYS A 28 -1.26 -12.50 21.66
CA LYS A 28 -2.55 -12.59 20.98
C LYS A 28 -2.38 -13.41 19.70
N SER A 29 -3.37 -14.27 19.41
CA SER A 29 -3.36 -15.06 18.18
C SER A 29 -3.66 -14.16 16.97
N PRO A 30 -2.87 -14.20 15.91
CA PRO A 30 -3.15 -13.47 14.68
C PRO A 30 -4.26 -14.12 13.83
N VAL A 31 -4.76 -15.29 14.23
CA VAL A 31 -5.66 -16.13 13.43
C VAL A 31 -6.87 -15.36 12.94
N PHE A 32 -7.52 -14.57 13.78
CA PHE A 32 -8.72 -13.83 13.40
C PHE A 32 -8.43 -12.85 12.24
N LEU A 33 -7.40 -12.02 12.36
CA LEU A 33 -7.05 -11.06 11.31
C LEU A 33 -6.55 -11.74 10.04
N MET A 34 -5.78 -12.82 10.18
CA MET A 34 -5.31 -13.60 9.03
C MET A 34 -6.47 -14.28 8.31
N THR A 35 -7.43 -14.86 9.03
CA THR A 35 -8.63 -15.47 8.44
C THR A 35 -9.48 -14.42 7.72
N ALA A 36 -9.72 -13.25 8.34
CA ALA A 36 -10.44 -12.16 7.70
C ALA A 36 -9.73 -11.68 6.42
N THR A 37 -8.40 -11.52 6.48
CA THR A 37 -7.59 -11.14 5.31
C THR A 37 -7.66 -12.18 4.19
N PHE A 38 -7.62 -13.45 4.55
CA PHE A 38 -7.74 -14.55 3.58
C PHE A 38 -9.11 -14.58 2.91
N ILE A 39 -10.19 -14.38 3.69
CA ILE A 39 -11.56 -14.28 3.16
C ILE A 39 -11.68 -13.11 2.19
N LEU A 40 -11.11 -11.94 2.53
CA LEU A 40 -11.07 -10.79 1.62
C LEU A 40 -10.30 -11.10 0.33
N GLY A 41 -9.21 -11.85 0.42
CA GLY A 41 -8.43 -12.31 -0.75
C GLY A 41 -9.25 -13.23 -1.67
N ILE A 42 -9.99 -14.17 -1.10
CA ILE A 42 -10.92 -15.04 -1.84
C ILE A 42 -12.01 -14.18 -2.50
N ALA A 43 -12.62 -13.24 -1.76
CA ALA A 43 -13.64 -12.35 -2.30
C ALA A 43 -13.10 -11.51 -3.47
N ALA A 44 -11.89 -10.95 -3.35
CA ALA A 44 -11.24 -10.22 -4.44
C ALA A 44 -11.04 -11.10 -5.69
N THR A 45 -10.65 -12.35 -5.49
CA THR A 45 -10.45 -13.31 -6.58
C THR A 45 -11.77 -13.65 -7.27
N ILE A 46 -12.81 -13.96 -6.50
CA ILE A 46 -14.16 -14.27 -7.04
C ILE A 46 -14.69 -13.06 -7.82
N LEU A 47 -14.63 -11.85 -7.23
CA LEU A 47 -15.08 -10.62 -7.89
C LEU A 47 -14.32 -10.33 -9.18
N SER A 48 -13.02 -10.64 -9.23
CA SER A 48 -12.21 -10.47 -10.45
C SER A 48 -12.61 -11.42 -11.58
N ILE A 49 -13.13 -12.60 -11.23
CA ILE A 49 -13.59 -13.60 -12.20
C ILE A 49 -15.01 -13.30 -12.66
N THR A 50 -15.91 -12.96 -11.71
CA THR A 50 -17.33 -12.75 -11.99
C THR A 50 -17.62 -11.40 -12.64
N ASN A 51 -16.81 -10.37 -12.34
CA ASN A 51 -16.93 -9.02 -12.89
C ASN A 51 -15.61 -8.60 -13.55
N PRO A 52 -15.25 -9.20 -14.69
CA PRO A 52 -14.01 -8.88 -15.36
C PRO A 52 -14.02 -7.42 -15.83
N SER A 53 -13.09 -6.63 -15.30
CA SER A 53 -12.88 -5.27 -15.78
C SER A 53 -12.13 -5.31 -17.10
N ALA A 54 -12.71 -4.74 -18.15
CA ALA A 54 -12.00 -4.55 -19.39
C ALA A 54 -10.99 -3.39 -19.23
N PRO A 55 -9.69 -3.64 -19.46
CA PRO A 55 -8.71 -2.56 -19.48
C PRO A 55 -8.99 -1.65 -20.68
N PHE A 56 -8.81 -0.35 -20.52
CA PHE A 56 -8.78 0.56 -21.66
C PHE A 56 -7.42 1.26 -21.75
N ILE A 57 -7.03 1.54 -22.98
CA ILE A 57 -5.80 2.26 -23.25
C ILE A 57 -6.09 3.74 -23.08
N THR A 58 -5.36 4.39 -22.19
CA THR A 58 -5.47 5.84 -21.97
C THR A 58 -4.89 6.62 -23.16
N THR A 59 -5.25 7.88 -23.29
CA THR A 59 -4.71 8.77 -24.33
C THR A 59 -3.19 8.92 -24.28
N LYS A 60 -2.56 8.59 -23.15
CA LYS A 60 -1.11 8.59 -22.93
C LYS A 60 -0.46 7.21 -23.13
N GLY A 61 -1.19 6.22 -23.64
CA GLY A 61 -0.69 4.86 -23.87
C GLY A 61 -0.60 3.98 -22.61
N GLY A 62 -1.04 4.47 -21.45
CA GLY A 62 -1.14 3.66 -20.23
C GLY A 62 -2.35 2.74 -20.25
N ILE A 63 -2.35 1.71 -19.42
CA ILE A 63 -3.48 0.79 -19.24
C ILE A 63 -4.21 1.13 -17.95
N ASP A 64 -5.47 1.53 -18.05
CA ASP A 64 -6.36 1.68 -16.88
C ASP A 64 -7.28 0.47 -16.77
N TRP A 65 -7.22 -0.22 -15.65
CA TRP A 65 -8.02 -1.42 -15.38
C TRP A 65 -9.44 -1.13 -14.92
N ASN A 66 -9.82 0.12 -14.74
CA ASN A 66 -11.17 0.54 -14.36
C ASN A 66 -11.88 -0.46 -13.41
N VAL A 67 -11.23 -0.74 -12.28
CA VAL A 67 -11.73 -1.74 -11.31
C VAL A 67 -13.01 -1.22 -10.67
N ALA A 68 -14.15 -1.84 -10.98
CA ALA A 68 -15.43 -1.41 -10.46
C ALA A 68 -15.62 -1.76 -8.97
N SER A 69 -16.49 -1.01 -8.26
CA SER A 69 -17.02 -1.42 -6.97
C SER A 69 -17.86 -2.72 -7.18
N PRO A 70 -17.81 -3.72 -6.28
CA PRO A 70 -17.18 -3.72 -4.95
C PRO A 70 -15.70 -4.17 -4.94
N LEU A 71 -15.14 -4.64 -6.06
CA LEU A 71 -13.77 -5.16 -6.11
C LEU A 71 -12.73 -4.14 -5.65
N SER A 72 -12.86 -2.87 -6.06
CA SER A 72 -11.94 -1.82 -5.65
C SER A 72 -11.93 -1.59 -4.14
N LEU A 73 -13.09 -1.66 -3.50
CA LEU A 73 -13.20 -1.56 -2.04
C LEU A 73 -12.46 -2.70 -1.35
N VAL A 74 -12.65 -3.93 -1.82
CA VAL A 74 -11.98 -5.11 -1.27
C VAL A 74 -10.46 -5.01 -1.45
N MET A 75 -10.00 -4.59 -2.63
CA MET A 75 -8.58 -4.35 -2.90
C MET A 75 -8.00 -3.28 -1.99
N PHE A 76 -8.74 -2.20 -1.75
CA PHE A 76 -8.33 -1.15 -0.84
C PHE A 76 -8.23 -1.65 0.61
N CYS A 77 -9.18 -2.47 1.08
CA CYS A 77 -9.12 -3.08 2.41
C CYS A 77 -7.88 -3.99 2.57
N LEU A 78 -7.57 -4.83 1.58
CA LEU A 78 -6.37 -5.66 1.60
C LEU A 78 -5.10 -4.82 1.66
N LEU A 79 -5.06 -3.74 0.89
CA LEU A 79 -3.93 -2.83 0.86
C LEU A 79 -3.77 -2.08 2.19
N LEU A 80 -4.88 -1.66 2.81
CA LEU A 80 -4.89 -1.08 4.15
C LEU A 80 -4.32 -2.04 5.19
N ILE A 81 -4.65 -3.31 5.13
CA ILE A 81 -4.09 -4.31 6.04
C ILE A 81 -2.58 -4.44 5.81
N GLY A 82 -2.13 -4.55 4.57
CA GLY A 82 -0.71 -4.70 4.23
C GLY A 82 0.15 -3.48 4.56
N ILE A 83 -0.17 -2.34 3.95
CA ILE A 83 0.60 -1.09 4.12
C ILE A 83 0.32 -0.46 5.49
N GLY A 84 -0.92 -0.53 5.98
CA GLY A 84 -1.31 -0.04 7.30
C GLY A 84 -0.59 -0.77 8.42
N SER A 85 -0.34 -2.06 8.26
CA SER A 85 0.50 -2.83 9.18
C SER A 85 1.92 -2.26 9.26
N GLN A 86 2.52 -1.95 8.12
CA GLN A 86 3.84 -1.33 8.07
C GLN A 86 3.83 0.08 8.68
N LEU A 87 2.83 0.89 8.33
CA LEU A 87 2.66 2.22 8.93
C LEU A 87 2.59 2.13 10.46
N TYR A 88 1.82 1.21 11.00
CA TYR A 88 1.70 0.98 12.43
C TYR A 88 3.04 0.59 13.05
N ILE A 89 3.76 -0.37 12.46
CA ILE A 89 5.08 -0.83 12.94
C ILE A 89 6.07 0.33 13.00
N PHE A 90 6.24 1.05 11.89
CA PHE A 90 7.27 2.09 11.80
C PHE A 90 6.90 3.35 12.59
N THR A 91 5.61 3.68 12.73
CA THR A 91 5.18 4.76 13.62
C THR A 91 5.50 4.43 15.09
N ASN A 92 5.25 3.20 15.54
CA ASN A 92 5.63 2.79 16.89
C ASN A 92 7.15 2.78 17.08
N LEU A 93 7.91 2.28 16.10
CA LEU A 93 9.37 2.33 16.13
C LEU A 93 9.90 3.77 16.20
N PHE A 94 9.28 4.72 15.50
CA PHE A 94 9.64 6.14 15.59
C PHE A 94 9.54 6.67 17.02
N PHE A 95 8.46 6.35 17.73
CA PHE A 95 8.28 6.81 19.13
C PHE A 95 9.18 6.08 20.12
N GLN A 96 9.54 4.84 19.87
CA GLN A 96 10.37 4.01 20.75
C GLN A 96 11.87 4.09 20.43
N ALA A 97 12.25 4.65 19.30
CA ALA A 97 13.63 4.68 18.84
C ALA A 97 14.53 5.51 19.76
N LYS A 98 15.61 4.90 20.24
CA LYS A 98 16.65 5.54 21.08
C LYS A 98 17.72 6.25 20.22
N THR A 99 17.94 5.82 18.99
CA THR A 99 18.93 6.40 18.09
C THR A 99 18.27 7.31 17.06
N ARG A 100 18.95 8.41 16.71
CA ARG A 100 18.47 9.36 15.71
C ARG A 100 18.31 8.70 14.33
N GLU A 101 19.20 7.79 13.98
CA GLU A 101 19.15 7.06 12.71
C GLU A 101 17.87 6.22 12.59
N LEU A 102 17.58 5.39 13.62
CA LEU A 102 16.39 4.56 13.63
C LEU A 102 15.10 5.42 13.61
N LYS A 103 15.10 6.55 14.32
CA LYS A 103 13.99 7.50 14.33
C LYS A 103 13.74 8.08 12.95
N ASN A 104 14.79 8.57 12.27
CA ASN A 104 14.66 9.13 10.93
C ASN A 104 14.21 8.08 9.91
N THR A 105 14.79 6.88 9.95
CA THR A 105 14.39 5.77 9.07
C THR A 105 12.92 5.42 9.25
N SER A 106 12.49 5.28 10.50
CA SER A 106 11.09 4.94 10.82
C SER A 106 10.13 6.05 10.36
N LEU A 107 10.48 7.32 10.54
CA LEU A 107 9.68 8.45 10.07
C LEU A 107 9.51 8.42 8.55
N ILE A 108 10.62 8.25 7.81
CA ILE A 108 10.58 8.23 6.35
C ILE A 108 9.69 7.09 5.85
N ILE A 109 9.85 5.88 6.40
CA ILE A 109 9.02 4.73 5.99
C ILE A 109 7.55 4.97 6.36
N SER A 110 7.25 5.57 7.52
CA SER A 110 5.88 5.92 7.91
C SER A 110 5.24 6.93 6.93
N VAL A 111 5.99 7.97 6.52
CA VAL A 111 5.51 8.96 5.54
C VAL A 111 5.27 8.31 4.18
N MET A 112 6.18 7.42 3.75
CA MET A 112 6.01 6.66 2.50
C MET A 112 4.77 5.77 2.52
N ALA A 113 4.55 5.05 3.62
CA ALA A 113 3.38 4.19 3.80
C ALA A 113 2.08 5.01 3.82
N LEU A 114 2.07 6.15 4.52
CA LEU A 114 0.92 7.06 4.55
C LEU A 114 0.61 7.63 3.17
N GLY A 115 1.63 8.06 2.42
CA GLY A 115 1.48 8.51 1.04
C GLY A 115 0.92 7.41 0.13
N GLY A 116 1.40 6.19 0.29
CA GLY A 116 0.87 5.02 -0.43
C GLY A 116 -0.62 4.78 -0.14
N ILE A 117 -1.02 4.79 1.13
CA ILE A 117 -2.43 4.63 1.53
C ILE A 117 -3.29 5.76 0.94
N ALA A 118 -2.85 7.02 1.08
CA ALA A 118 -3.59 8.18 0.56
C ALA A 118 -3.76 8.09 -0.97
N GLY A 119 -2.70 7.78 -1.70
CA GLY A 119 -2.78 7.62 -3.16
C GLY A 119 -3.76 6.54 -3.59
N GLN A 120 -3.75 5.40 -2.92
CA GLN A 120 -4.67 4.31 -3.23
C GLN A 120 -6.11 4.60 -2.76
N PHE A 121 -6.31 5.35 -1.69
CA PHE A 121 -7.62 5.83 -1.28
C PHE A 121 -8.26 6.68 -2.38
N PHE A 122 -7.54 7.66 -2.90
CA PHE A 122 -8.03 8.45 -4.01
C PHE A 122 -8.34 7.58 -5.23
N ARG A 123 -7.44 6.66 -5.58
CA ARG A 123 -7.62 5.77 -6.72
C ARG A 123 -8.84 4.87 -6.60
N PHE A 124 -8.98 4.15 -5.50
CA PHE A 124 -9.98 3.09 -5.36
C PHE A 124 -11.32 3.55 -4.80
N ILE A 125 -11.36 4.69 -4.11
CA ILE A 125 -12.57 5.15 -3.43
C ILE A 125 -13.11 6.43 -4.05
N VAL A 126 -12.26 7.48 -4.17
CA VAL A 126 -12.76 8.81 -4.55
C VAL A 126 -13.02 8.91 -6.05
N PHE A 127 -12.10 8.41 -6.87
CA PHE A 127 -12.17 8.63 -8.32
C PHE A 127 -12.80 7.51 -9.11
N GLN A 128 -13.15 6.42 -8.47
CA GLN A 128 -13.72 5.26 -9.14
C GLN A 128 -15.11 5.53 -9.76
N GLY A 129 -15.92 6.39 -9.13
CA GLY A 129 -17.25 6.76 -9.63
C GLY A 129 -17.25 7.83 -10.72
N ASN A 130 -16.10 8.40 -11.06
CA ASN A 130 -16.03 9.45 -12.07
C ASN A 130 -16.08 8.87 -13.48
N SER A 131 -17.14 9.22 -14.22
CA SER A 131 -17.36 8.77 -15.59
C SER A 131 -16.40 9.40 -16.62
N ASN A 132 -15.67 10.44 -16.25
CA ASN A 132 -14.71 11.08 -17.15
C ASN A 132 -13.35 10.36 -17.12
N PRO A 133 -13.00 9.57 -18.14
CA PRO A 133 -11.77 8.79 -18.15
C PRO A 133 -10.51 9.65 -18.16
N THR A 134 -10.54 10.82 -18.80
CA THR A 134 -9.40 11.74 -18.86
C THR A 134 -9.10 12.34 -17.50
N PHE A 135 -10.11 12.77 -16.78
CA PHE A 135 -9.96 13.30 -15.43
C PHE A 135 -9.39 12.24 -14.48
N ARG A 136 -9.95 11.04 -14.52
CA ARG A 136 -9.52 9.89 -13.71
C ARG A 136 -8.06 9.53 -13.99
N THR A 137 -7.64 9.49 -15.26
CA THR A 137 -6.27 9.19 -15.66
C THR A 137 -5.29 10.27 -15.18
N ASN A 138 -5.64 11.55 -15.35
CA ASN A 138 -4.75 12.64 -14.93
C ASN A 138 -4.53 12.65 -13.42
N ILE A 139 -5.57 12.40 -12.63
CA ILE A 139 -5.43 12.33 -11.18
C ILE A 139 -4.68 11.07 -10.75
N TYR A 140 -4.91 9.94 -11.44
CA TYR A 140 -4.15 8.74 -11.19
C TYR A 140 -2.65 8.94 -11.46
N ASP A 141 -2.28 9.56 -12.56
CA ASP A 141 -0.89 9.88 -12.90
C ASP A 141 -0.28 10.83 -11.86
N LEU A 142 -1.04 11.85 -11.44
CA LEU A 142 -0.60 12.81 -10.42
C LEU A 142 -0.38 12.13 -9.06
N THR A 143 -1.34 11.33 -8.59
CA THR A 143 -1.23 10.63 -7.29
C THR A 143 -0.12 9.58 -7.31
N THR A 144 0.01 8.81 -8.39
CA THR A 144 1.07 7.82 -8.54
C THR A 144 2.45 8.49 -8.64
N GLY A 145 2.55 9.58 -9.38
CA GLY A 145 3.76 10.40 -9.48
C GLY A 145 4.16 10.99 -8.14
N ALA A 146 3.22 11.56 -7.39
CA ALA A 146 3.48 12.11 -6.06
C ALA A 146 3.96 11.03 -5.07
N VAL A 147 3.31 9.87 -5.02
CA VAL A 147 3.73 8.74 -4.18
C VAL A 147 5.11 8.22 -4.60
N GLY A 148 5.36 8.08 -5.91
CA GLY A 148 6.66 7.70 -6.44
C GLY A 148 7.77 8.69 -6.06
N LEU A 149 7.49 9.99 -6.13
CA LEU A 149 8.42 11.03 -5.74
C LEU A 149 8.74 11.01 -4.23
N ILE A 150 7.73 10.84 -3.38
CA ILE A 150 7.92 10.65 -1.94
C ILE A 150 8.82 9.44 -1.68
N PHE A 151 8.59 8.34 -2.41
CA PHE A 151 9.38 7.11 -2.28
C PHE A 151 10.85 7.34 -2.69
N ILE A 152 11.09 7.96 -3.83
CA ILE A 152 12.45 8.26 -4.32
C ILE A 152 13.19 9.19 -3.36
N VAL A 153 12.54 10.29 -2.94
CA VAL A 153 13.11 11.25 -1.98
C VAL A 153 13.42 10.54 -0.66
N GLY A 154 12.52 9.70 -0.16
CA GLY A 154 12.74 8.90 1.04
C GLY A 154 13.97 7.99 0.93
N LEU A 155 14.11 7.26 -0.18
CA LEU A 155 15.28 6.40 -0.43
C LEU A 155 16.59 7.21 -0.53
N VAL A 156 16.56 8.36 -1.18
CA VAL A 156 17.71 9.26 -1.30
C VAL A 156 18.15 9.74 0.09
N ILE A 157 17.22 10.23 0.92
CA ILE A 157 17.53 10.67 2.28
C ILE A 157 18.11 9.52 3.12
N LEU A 158 17.54 8.32 3.03
CA LEU A 158 18.05 7.14 3.73
C LEU A 158 19.48 6.77 3.28
N SER A 159 19.78 6.87 1.98
CA SER A 159 21.11 6.56 1.45
C SER A 159 22.17 7.55 1.91
N PHE A 160 21.83 8.83 2.00
CA PHE A 160 22.73 9.86 2.52
C PHE A 160 22.94 9.76 4.04
N SER A 161 21.93 9.38 4.80
CA SER A 161 22.04 9.16 6.24
C SER A 161 23.09 8.08 6.55
N LYS A 162 23.03 6.95 5.85
CA LYS A 162 24.00 5.85 6.04
C LYS A 162 25.46 6.22 5.70
N ARG A 163 25.67 7.11 4.72
CA ARG A 163 27.03 7.54 4.35
C ARG A 163 27.70 8.40 5.43
N LYS A 164 26.95 9.25 6.13
CA LYS A 164 27.51 10.08 7.20
C LYS A 164 28.03 9.26 8.36
N ASP A 165 27.34 8.18 8.73
CA ASP A 165 27.75 7.34 9.86
C ASP A 165 28.95 6.43 9.52
N ALA A 166 29.20 6.16 8.24
CA ALA A 166 30.37 5.41 7.76
C ALA A 166 31.69 6.25 7.73
N VAL A 167 31.58 7.58 7.67
CA VAL A 167 32.73 8.50 7.60
C VAL A 167 33.22 8.93 9.00
N ILE A 168 32.39 8.71 10.05
CA ILE A 168 32.69 9.12 11.43
C ILE A 168 33.28 7.95 12.25
N LYS A 169 33.43 6.76 11.68
CA LYS A 169 34.13 5.61 12.23
C LYS A 169 35.52 5.49 11.62
#